data_5d4ba0bf8abe243f14717b53a699d814
#
_entry.id   5d4ba0bf8abe243f14717b53a699d814
#
_cell.length_a   1.000
_cell.length_b   1.000
_cell.length_c   1.000
_cell.angle_alpha   90.00
_cell.angle_beta   90.00
_cell.angle_gamma   90.00
#
_symmetry.space_group_name_H-M   'P 1'
#
loop_
_entity.id
_entity.type
_entity.pdbx_description
1 polymer ?
#
loop_
_entity_poly.entity_id
_entity_poly.type
_entity_poly.pdbx_seq_one_letter_code
_entity_poly.pdbx_strand_id
1 'polypeptide(L)'
;MKIPFKVDLTGKTAIVTGGSGTLCSAMAYGLAVSGAKVAIIGRNKDKLNNVTDELINNAKTEYSKDIVVKGYSCNVIDKEELNKSYEIIKSELGSCDILINGAGGNQPGAITSIEMLKKEKEDSDYSFWNLDEDRIRDVMDLNYMGT
;
A
#
# COMPACT_ATOMS: atom_id res chain seq x y z
N MET A 1 4.77 17.98 6.12
CA MET A 1 5.28 17.29 7.34
C MET A 1 6.74 17.64 7.54
N LYS A 2 7.14 18.20 8.70
CA LYS A 2 8.59 18.44 8.99
C LYS A 2 9.18 17.15 9.55
N ILE A 3 10.15 16.57 8.82
CA ILE A 3 10.91 15.42 9.31
C ILE A 3 11.86 15.93 10.41
N PRO A 4 11.81 15.39 11.64
CA PRO A 4 12.55 15.93 12.79
C PRO A 4 14.06 15.66 12.75
N PHE A 5 14.52 14.87 11.78
CA PHE A 5 15.93 14.54 11.57
C PHE A 5 16.24 14.58 10.07
N LYS A 6 17.49 14.85 9.75
CA LYS A 6 17.96 14.91 8.36
C LYS A 6 18.24 13.47 7.90
N VAL A 7 17.34 12.93 7.05
CA VAL A 7 17.54 11.67 6.35
C VAL A 7 17.87 11.96 4.88
N ASP A 8 18.88 11.32 4.36
CA ASP A 8 19.26 11.37 2.95
C ASP A 8 19.19 9.95 2.35
N LEU A 9 18.22 9.74 1.45
CA LEU A 9 18.00 8.50 0.72
C LEU A 9 18.34 8.64 -0.76
N THR A 10 19.18 9.63 -1.11
CA THR A 10 19.62 9.84 -2.49
C THR A 10 20.27 8.57 -3.04
N GLY A 11 19.87 8.17 -4.23
CA GLY A 11 20.35 6.95 -4.88
C GLY A 11 19.66 5.65 -4.43
N LYS A 12 18.75 5.71 -3.45
CA LYS A 12 17.96 4.57 -3.00
C LYS A 12 16.66 4.44 -3.78
N THR A 13 16.23 3.20 -3.97
CA THR A 13 14.93 2.87 -4.57
C THR A 13 14.06 2.18 -3.54
N ALA A 14 12.85 2.71 -3.34
CA ALA A 14 11.86 2.16 -2.43
C ALA A 14 10.66 1.61 -3.21
N ILE A 15 10.13 0.48 -2.76
CA ILE A 15 8.86 -0.09 -3.24
C ILE A 15 7.87 -0.09 -2.07
N VAL A 16 6.67 0.43 -2.32
CA VAL A 16 5.59 0.51 -1.32
C VAL A 16 4.35 -0.18 -1.89
N THR A 17 4.02 -1.36 -1.39
CA THR A 17 2.78 -2.05 -1.76
C THR A 17 1.59 -1.41 -1.04
N GLY A 18 0.40 -1.40 -1.68
CA GLY A 18 -0.73 -0.64 -1.15
C GLY A 18 -0.53 0.88 -1.15
N GLY A 19 0.44 1.37 -1.95
CA GLY A 19 0.94 2.75 -1.94
C GLY A 19 -0.09 3.84 -2.26
N SER A 20 -1.25 3.48 -2.80
CA SER A 20 -2.39 4.41 -2.97
C SER A 20 -3.32 4.49 -1.75
N GLY A 21 -3.04 3.75 -0.67
CA GLY A 21 -3.74 3.86 0.61
C GLY A 21 -3.21 5.01 1.45
N THR A 22 -4.03 5.51 2.39
CA THR A 22 -3.73 6.70 3.20
C THR A 22 -2.40 6.63 3.95
N LEU A 23 -2.13 5.51 4.63
CA LEU A 23 -0.88 5.36 5.38
C LEU A 23 0.32 5.15 4.46
N CYS A 24 0.16 4.31 3.45
CA CYS A 24 1.25 3.95 2.54
C CYS A 24 1.64 5.11 1.62
N SER A 25 0.69 5.95 1.19
CA SER A 25 1.01 7.17 0.43
C SER A 25 1.80 8.17 1.26
N ALA A 26 1.49 8.32 2.55
CA ALA A 26 2.27 9.17 3.45
C ALA A 26 3.69 8.64 3.68
N MET A 27 3.86 7.30 3.81
CA MET A 27 5.18 6.67 3.89
C MET A 27 5.97 6.86 2.59
N ALA A 28 5.33 6.63 1.43
CA ALA A 28 5.93 6.86 0.11
C ALA A 28 6.38 8.33 -0.05
N TYR A 29 5.55 9.28 0.39
CA TYR A 29 5.90 10.71 0.39
C TYR A 29 7.14 11.00 1.23
N GLY A 30 7.18 10.49 2.47
CA GLY A 30 8.32 10.66 3.36
C GLY A 30 9.63 10.13 2.77
N LEU A 31 9.60 8.95 2.12
CA LEU A 31 10.75 8.38 1.42
C LEU A 31 11.18 9.24 0.23
N ALA A 32 10.23 9.70 -0.58
CA ALA A 32 10.49 10.49 -1.77
C ALA A 32 11.07 11.87 -1.45
N VAL A 33 10.52 12.60 -0.46
CA VAL A 33 11.06 13.89 -0.04
C VAL A 33 12.42 13.76 0.65
N SER A 34 12.76 12.57 1.16
CA SER A 34 14.07 12.22 1.69
C SER A 34 15.09 11.85 0.59
N GLY A 35 14.67 11.81 -0.69
CA GLY A 35 15.57 11.62 -1.84
C GLY A 35 15.50 10.26 -2.50
N ALA A 36 14.68 9.32 -2.01
CA ALA A 36 14.50 8.03 -2.66
C ALA A 36 13.67 8.15 -3.95
N LYS A 37 13.96 7.27 -4.93
CA LYS A 37 13.03 6.98 -6.01
C LYS A 37 11.99 6.00 -5.48
N VAL A 38 10.71 6.28 -5.65
CA VAL A 38 9.63 5.48 -5.03
C VAL A 38 8.72 4.88 -6.09
N ALA A 39 8.55 3.56 -6.04
CA ALA A 39 7.50 2.83 -6.72
C ALA A 39 6.34 2.58 -5.77
N ILE A 40 5.14 3.02 -6.12
CA ILE A 40 3.93 2.65 -5.40
C ILE A 40 3.18 1.57 -6.18
N ILE A 41 2.82 0.49 -5.51
CA ILE A 41 2.11 -0.66 -6.10
C ILE A 41 0.69 -0.74 -5.57
N GLY A 42 -0.26 -1.03 -6.46
CA GLY A 42 -1.66 -1.26 -6.12
C GLY A 42 -2.47 -1.74 -7.32
N ARG A 43 -3.71 -2.20 -7.10
CA ARG A 43 -4.55 -2.77 -8.16
C ARG A 43 -5.25 -1.71 -9.03
N ASN A 44 -5.56 -0.55 -8.47
CA ASN A 44 -6.33 0.49 -9.17
C ASN A 44 -5.39 1.53 -9.79
N LYS A 45 -5.26 1.49 -11.11
CA LYS A 45 -4.36 2.36 -11.88
C LYS A 45 -4.71 3.85 -11.76
N ASP A 46 -6.00 4.19 -11.79
CA ASP A 46 -6.41 5.60 -11.70
C ASP A 46 -6.10 6.18 -10.33
N LYS A 47 -6.35 5.39 -9.27
CA LYS A 47 -6.01 5.80 -7.91
C LYS A 47 -4.49 5.96 -7.74
N LEU A 48 -3.68 5.08 -8.33
CA LEU A 48 -2.22 5.20 -8.32
C LEU A 48 -1.76 6.48 -9.01
N ASN A 49 -2.30 6.78 -10.20
CA ASN A 49 -1.97 7.99 -10.95
C ASN A 49 -2.31 9.25 -10.13
N ASN A 50 -3.54 9.32 -9.60
CA ASN A 50 -3.98 10.46 -8.79
C ASN A 50 -3.08 10.69 -7.58
N VAL A 51 -2.75 9.61 -6.85
CA VAL A 51 -1.84 9.70 -5.68
C VAL A 51 -0.44 10.12 -6.11
N THR A 52 0.09 9.57 -7.20
CA THR A 52 1.41 9.96 -7.72
C THR A 52 1.48 11.45 -8.01
N ASP A 53 0.49 11.99 -8.74
CA ASP A 53 0.41 13.41 -9.08
C ASP A 53 0.28 14.28 -7.83
N GLU A 54 -0.55 13.86 -6.87
CA GLU A 54 -0.71 14.54 -5.58
C GLU A 54 0.62 14.63 -4.82
N LEU A 55 1.36 13.52 -4.68
CA LEU A 55 2.64 13.49 -3.98
C LEU A 55 3.67 14.41 -4.64
N ILE A 56 3.77 14.39 -5.98
CA ILE A 56 4.68 15.24 -6.73
C ILE A 56 4.33 16.73 -6.54
N ASN A 57 3.05 17.08 -6.62
CA ASN A 57 2.60 18.46 -6.44
C ASN A 57 2.83 18.95 -5.00
N ASN A 58 2.55 18.12 -4.00
CA ASN A 58 2.80 18.45 -2.60
C ASN A 58 4.29 18.69 -2.33
N ALA A 59 5.18 17.88 -2.89
CA ALA A 59 6.62 18.08 -2.73
C ALA A 59 7.12 19.38 -3.33
N LYS A 60 6.59 19.78 -4.49
CA LYS A 60 6.89 21.09 -5.11
C LYS A 60 6.41 22.24 -4.23
N THR A 61 5.19 22.15 -3.71
CA THR A 61 4.56 23.21 -2.92
C THR A 61 5.20 23.36 -1.53
N GLU A 62 5.39 22.23 -0.82
CA GLU A 62 5.85 22.25 0.57
C GLU A 62 7.37 22.40 0.71
N TYR A 63 8.13 21.82 -0.23
CA TYR A 63 9.60 21.71 -0.11
C TYR A 63 10.37 22.30 -1.29
N SER A 64 9.68 22.78 -2.33
CA SER A 64 10.31 23.21 -3.61
C SER A 64 11.23 22.11 -4.19
N LYS A 65 10.83 20.84 -4.04
CA LYS A 65 11.59 19.67 -4.46
C LYS A 65 10.90 18.93 -5.61
N ASP A 66 11.71 18.51 -6.57
CA ASP A 66 11.31 17.50 -7.53
C ASP A 66 11.58 16.11 -6.92
N ILE A 67 10.55 15.28 -6.85
CA ILE A 67 10.64 13.92 -6.37
C ILE A 67 10.32 12.92 -7.49
N VAL A 68 10.81 11.69 -7.35
CA VAL A 68 10.53 10.60 -8.28
C VAL A 68 9.59 9.61 -7.61
N VAL A 69 8.33 9.65 -7.99
CA VAL A 69 7.31 8.67 -7.59
C VAL A 69 6.64 8.14 -8.86
N LYS A 70 6.46 6.82 -8.95
CA LYS A 70 5.76 6.16 -10.07
C LYS A 70 4.79 5.12 -9.55
N GLY A 71 3.61 5.04 -10.17
CA GLY A 71 2.58 4.05 -9.86
C GLY A 71 2.65 2.84 -10.79
N TYR A 72 2.59 1.63 -10.21
CA TYR A 72 2.58 0.38 -10.95
C TYR A 72 1.36 -0.45 -10.56
N SER A 73 0.51 -0.76 -11.56
CA SER A 73 -0.67 -1.59 -11.32
C SER A 73 -0.24 -3.05 -11.21
N CYS A 74 -0.50 -3.67 -10.04
CA CYS A 74 -0.14 -5.05 -9.78
C CYS A 74 -0.97 -5.61 -8.63
N ASN A 75 -1.37 -6.87 -8.74
CA ASN A 75 -1.95 -7.63 -7.66
C ASN A 75 -0.85 -8.37 -6.87
N VAL A 76 -0.67 -8.03 -5.59
CA VAL A 76 0.42 -8.58 -4.76
C VAL A 76 0.29 -10.07 -4.48
N ILE A 77 -0.90 -10.67 -4.63
CA ILE A 77 -1.08 -12.12 -4.51
C ILE A 77 -0.81 -12.87 -5.81
N ASP A 78 -0.62 -12.16 -6.93
CA ASP A 78 -0.23 -12.76 -8.22
C ASP A 78 1.29 -12.67 -8.40
N LYS A 79 1.96 -13.81 -8.24
CA LYS A 79 3.41 -13.89 -8.30
C LYS A 79 3.97 -13.54 -9.68
N GLU A 80 3.24 -13.83 -10.76
CA GLU A 80 3.69 -13.49 -12.11
C GLU A 80 3.59 -11.99 -12.39
N GLU A 81 2.48 -11.36 -11.96
CA GLU A 81 2.33 -9.90 -12.02
C GLU A 81 3.40 -9.19 -11.19
N LEU A 82 3.68 -9.68 -9.96
CA LEU A 82 4.74 -9.14 -9.11
C LEU A 82 6.10 -9.19 -9.80
N ASN A 83 6.48 -10.33 -10.36
CA ASN A 83 7.75 -10.48 -11.05
C ASN A 83 7.86 -9.53 -12.25
N LYS A 84 6.83 -9.45 -13.09
CA LYS A 84 6.78 -8.53 -14.22
C LYS A 84 6.91 -7.07 -13.77
N SER A 85 6.14 -6.69 -12.75
CA SER A 85 6.18 -5.34 -12.20
C SER A 85 7.55 -5.00 -11.60
N TYR A 86 8.18 -5.94 -10.89
CA TYR A 86 9.52 -5.75 -10.34
C TYR A 86 10.58 -5.52 -11.44
N GLU A 87 10.56 -6.29 -12.52
CA GLU A 87 11.51 -6.08 -13.62
C GLU A 87 11.33 -4.71 -14.29
N ILE A 88 10.10 -4.22 -14.43
CA ILE A 88 9.82 -2.87 -14.93
C ILE A 88 10.37 -1.82 -13.94
N ILE A 89 10.03 -1.94 -12.65
CA ILE A 89 10.51 -1.02 -11.61
C ILE A 89 12.04 -0.98 -11.59
N LYS A 90 12.68 -2.14 -11.63
CA LYS A 90 14.14 -2.28 -11.63
C LYS A 90 14.78 -1.58 -12.84
N SER A 91 14.18 -1.69 -14.01
CA SER A 91 14.68 -1.03 -15.22
C SER A 91 14.52 0.49 -15.19
N GLU A 92 13.45 0.99 -14.56
CA GLU A 92 13.12 2.42 -14.54
C GLU A 92 13.70 3.19 -13.35
N LEU A 93 13.72 2.57 -12.17
CA LEU A 93 14.10 3.22 -10.91
C LEU A 93 15.37 2.66 -10.29
N GLY A 94 15.72 1.41 -10.60
CA GLY A 94 16.83 0.68 -9.99
C GLY A 94 16.38 -0.46 -9.10
N SER A 95 17.36 -1.22 -8.57
CA SER A 95 17.10 -2.33 -7.66
C SER A 95 16.47 -1.83 -6.34
N CYS A 96 15.57 -2.62 -5.77
CA CYS A 96 14.91 -2.29 -4.53
C CYS A 96 15.89 -2.30 -3.34
N ASP A 97 16.04 -1.16 -2.67
CA ASP A 97 16.79 -1.04 -1.41
C ASP A 97 15.87 -1.09 -0.19
N ILE A 98 14.64 -0.60 -0.34
CA ILE A 98 13.65 -0.44 0.74
C ILE A 98 12.33 -1.01 0.27
N LEU A 99 11.77 -1.95 1.05
CA LEU A 99 10.44 -2.50 0.80
C LEU A 99 9.52 -2.18 1.96
N ILE A 100 8.35 -1.60 1.65
CA ILE A 100 7.25 -1.43 2.60
C ILE A 100 6.09 -2.29 2.14
N ASN A 101 5.79 -3.35 2.88
CA ASN A 101 4.62 -4.17 2.69
C ASN A 101 3.41 -3.54 3.38
N GLY A 102 2.59 -2.86 2.60
CA GLY A 102 1.41 -2.17 3.11
C GLY A 102 0.13 -2.52 2.34
N ALA A 103 0.22 -3.43 1.36
CA ALA A 103 -0.97 -3.99 0.74
C ALA A 103 -1.67 -4.89 1.75
N GLY A 104 -2.91 -4.57 2.03
CA GLY A 104 -3.71 -5.30 3.00
C GLY A 104 -5.09 -4.70 3.10
N GLY A 105 -5.93 -5.33 3.88
CA GLY A 105 -7.29 -4.86 4.10
C GLY A 105 -8.11 -5.87 4.87
N ASN A 106 -9.33 -5.48 5.11
CA ASN A 106 -10.33 -6.31 5.74
C ASN A 106 -11.58 -6.36 4.86
N GLN A 107 -12.42 -7.37 5.07
CA GLN A 107 -13.66 -7.53 4.31
C GLN A 107 -14.84 -7.74 5.27
N PRO A 108 -16.00 -7.13 4.96
CA PRO A 108 -17.25 -7.52 5.62
C PRO A 108 -17.46 -9.03 5.50
N GLY A 109 -17.88 -9.66 6.57
CA GLY A 109 -18.02 -11.13 6.63
C GLY A 109 -16.77 -11.87 7.13
N ALA A 110 -15.57 -11.29 7.02
CA ALA A 110 -14.35 -11.85 7.62
C ALA A 110 -14.15 -11.42 9.08
N ILE A 111 -14.90 -10.42 9.53
CA ILE A 111 -14.85 -9.90 10.91
C ILE A 111 -16.25 -9.71 11.47
N THR A 112 -16.37 -9.83 12.78
CA THR A 112 -17.60 -9.47 13.48
C THR A 112 -17.75 -7.96 13.56
N SER A 113 -18.98 -7.46 13.40
CA SER A 113 -19.32 -6.07 13.68
C SER A 113 -19.85 -5.86 15.12
N ILE A 114 -19.87 -6.92 15.90
CA ILE A 114 -20.43 -6.94 17.25
C ILE A 114 -19.27 -7.00 18.23
N GLU A 115 -19.08 -5.92 18.99
CA GLU A 115 -18.04 -5.83 20.03
C GLU A 115 -18.30 -6.75 21.21
N MET A 116 -19.58 -6.98 21.53
CA MET A 116 -20.01 -7.85 22.64
C MET A 116 -21.13 -8.77 22.17
N LEU A 117 -20.90 -10.07 22.27
CA LEU A 117 -21.92 -11.07 21.94
C LEU A 117 -23.09 -10.98 22.96
N LYS A 118 -24.27 -10.68 22.46
CA LYS A 118 -25.52 -10.71 23.22
C LYS A 118 -26.43 -11.76 22.60
N LYS A 119 -27.22 -12.44 23.44
CA LYS A 119 -28.10 -13.53 23.01
C LYS A 119 -29.06 -13.14 21.88
N GLU A 120 -29.53 -11.88 21.89
CA GLU A 120 -30.43 -11.35 20.85
C GLU A 120 -29.74 -11.04 19.52
N LYS A 121 -28.40 -11.19 19.44
CA LYS A 121 -27.58 -10.88 18.27
C LYS A 121 -26.77 -12.09 17.75
N GLU A 122 -27.03 -13.29 18.29
CA GLU A 122 -26.34 -14.51 17.87
C GLU A 122 -26.57 -14.80 16.38
N ASP A 123 -27.77 -14.52 15.86
CA ASP A 123 -28.18 -14.77 14.48
C ASP A 123 -27.95 -13.54 13.54
N SER A 124 -27.22 -12.52 13.97
CA SER A 124 -26.93 -11.40 13.09
C SER A 124 -25.95 -11.79 11.99
N ASP A 125 -26.08 -11.20 10.79
CA ASP A 125 -25.21 -11.48 9.62
C ASP A 125 -23.71 -11.28 9.87
N TYR A 126 -23.36 -10.62 10.97
CA TYR A 126 -21.98 -10.31 11.33
C TYR A 126 -21.61 -10.83 12.73
N SER A 127 -22.31 -11.89 13.22
CA SER A 127 -21.91 -12.59 14.43
C SER A 127 -20.72 -13.52 14.16
N PHE A 128 -20.04 -13.95 15.21
CA PHE A 128 -18.94 -14.93 15.08
C PHE A 128 -19.37 -16.22 14.37
N TRP A 129 -20.62 -16.64 14.55
CA TRP A 129 -21.16 -17.88 13.98
C TRP A 129 -21.51 -17.77 12.49
N ASN A 130 -21.64 -16.55 11.98
CA ASN A 130 -22.04 -16.26 10.61
C ASN A 130 -20.89 -15.63 9.80
N LEU A 131 -19.63 -15.87 10.22
CA LEU A 131 -18.46 -15.46 9.45
C LEU A 131 -18.35 -16.30 8.18
N ASP A 132 -18.00 -15.63 7.09
CA ASP A 132 -17.83 -16.22 5.77
C ASP A 132 -16.39 -16.74 5.62
N GLU A 133 -16.24 -18.05 5.43
CA GLU A 133 -14.94 -18.71 5.32
C GLU A 133 -14.14 -18.19 4.10
N ASP A 134 -14.80 -17.96 2.96
CA ASP A 134 -14.13 -17.48 1.76
C ASP A 134 -13.61 -16.03 1.96
N ARG A 135 -14.37 -15.21 2.67
CA ARG A 135 -13.92 -13.86 3.04
C ARG A 135 -12.73 -13.87 4.00
N ILE A 136 -12.72 -14.81 4.93
CA ILE A 136 -11.58 -15.02 5.84
C ILE A 136 -10.35 -15.44 5.02
N ARG A 137 -10.50 -16.36 4.07
CA ARG A 137 -9.42 -16.79 3.17
C ARG A 137 -8.89 -15.63 2.35
N ASP A 138 -9.77 -14.84 1.72
CA ASP A 138 -9.39 -13.65 0.95
C ASP A 138 -8.53 -12.67 1.78
N VAL A 139 -8.91 -12.46 3.05
CA VAL A 139 -8.16 -11.58 3.97
C VAL A 139 -6.80 -12.18 4.32
N MET A 140 -6.73 -13.49 4.57
CA MET A 140 -5.47 -14.18 4.85
C MET A 140 -4.56 -14.18 3.62
N ASP A 141 -5.09 -14.45 2.43
CA ASP A 141 -4.33 -14.43 1.19
C ASP A 141 -3.73 -13.05 0.93
N LEU A 142 -4.52 -11.99 1.12
CA LEU A 142 -4.03 -10.63 0.90
C LEU A 142 -3.01 -10.20 1.97
N ASN A 143 -3.34 -10.40 3.26
CA ASN A 143 -2.56 -9.81 4.36
C ASN A 143 -1.36 -10.66 4.78
N TYR A 144 -1.38 -11.96 4.48
CA TYR A 144 -0.30 -12.88 4.85
C TYR A 144 0.47 -13.38 3.63
N MET A 145 -0.22 -13.95 2.63
CA MET A 145 0.45 -14.50 1.45
C MET A 145 0.91 -13.41 0.48
N GLY A 146 0.24 -12.24 0.45
CA GLY A 146 0.60 -11.09 -0.38
C GLY A 146 1.70 -10.20 0.21
N THR A 147 2.23 -10.57 1.37
CA THR A 147 3.35 -9.91 2.04
C THR A 147 4.62 -10.72 1.88
#